data_29d883ed71328c1b52b3524671603d56
#
_entry.id   29d883ed71328c1b52b3524671603d56
#
_cell.length_a   1.000
_cell.length_b   1.000
_cell.length_c   1.000
_cell.angle_alpha   90.00
_cell.angle_beta   90.00
_cell.angle_gamma   90.00
#
_symmetry.space_group_name_H-M   'P 1'
#
loop_
_entity.id
_entity.type
_entity.pdbx_description
1 polymer ?
#
loop_
_entity_poly.entity_id
_entity_poly.type
_entity_poly.pdbx_seq_one_letter_code
_entity_poly.pdbx_strand_id
1 'polypeptide(L)'
;MATPLAVPIPVNDMGLDETERAKLLAKRYHSEFVDLKNFKIQHDLFKSVPVDMMFRYNFVPLEQHEGKLAIAVSDPSKLMVLDEISGLLGTRLITRVATMSQIADLLKKTEQSQRVLDEASEGLAFDVLSNEDNPDENISIERLTGEDDISPIIRLVDTTIFTALERRASDIHLETNDDNLIVRYRIDGVLQQAMAPIAREHHQTILSRIKVMSELDIAERRVPQDGRFRVRYKGRLIDFRVSIMPTVHGENAVLRVLDKESMSEKFTKLSLDVVGFAPKDLERFRRYIKEPYGMVLVTGPTGSGKTTTLYAALNEIKSEEDKIITIEDPVEYQIRGITQIPVNEKKGLTFARGLRSILRHDPDKILVGEIRDAETAQIAINSALTGHLVFTTVHANNVVDVLGRFLNMGVEPYNFVSALNCILAQRLVRQICPFCVRDVFYTDAELYQNGLEPEEWKNHVFREGLGCIECGGTGFKGRSAIHELLELDDDIREMLLAKKPGSEIRKKAKDNGMAFLRDSALERVRDNITTLKEINKVTFIEAGR
;
A
#
# COMPACT_ATOMS: atom_id res chain seq x y z
N MET A 1 36.34 32.03 -46.27
CA MET A 1 36.55 30.58 -46.06
C MET A 1 35.64 30.17 -44.93
N ALA A 2 34.52 29.54 -45.24
CA ALA A 2 33.52 29.11 -44.27
C ALA A 2 33.90 27.69 -43.79
N THR A 3 34.04 27.53 -42.48
CA THR A 3 34.27 26.23 -41.82
C THR A 3 33.01 25.39 -41.93
N PRO A 4 33.08 24.10 -42.34
CA PRO A 4 31.89 23.29 -42.52
C PRO A 4 31.26 22.93 -41.16
N LEU A 5 29.94 23.10 -41.07
CA LEU A 5 29.08 22.62 -40.00
C LEU A 5 29.27 21.10 -39.83
N ALA A 6 29.77 20.70 -38.71
CA ALA A 6 29.89 19.28 -38.34
C ALA A 6 28.50 18.67 -38.17
N VAL A 7 28.17 17.71 -39.02
CA VAL A 7 27.00 16.85 -38.93
C VAL A 7 27.03 16.09 -37.56
N PRO A 8 25.95 16.03 -36.81
CA PRO A 8 25.93 15.29 -35.56
C PRO A 8 26.04 13.77 -35.83
N ILE A 9 27.15 13.18 -35.44
CA ILE A 9 27.32 11.73 -35.43
C ILE A 9 26.52 11.20 -34.23
N PRO A 10 25.59 10.24 -34.41
CA PRO A 10 24.91 9.62 -33.30
C PRO A 10 25.94 8.91 -32.42
N VAL A 11 25.96 9.24 -31.12
CA VAL A 11 26.76 8.53 -30.12
C VAL A 11 26.13 7.16 -29.96
N ASN A 12 26.82 6.12 -30.41
CA ASN A 12 26.43 4.75 -30.25
C ASN A 12 26.62 4.36 -28.76
N ASP A 13 25.52 4.21 -28.03
CA ASP A 13 25.38 4.26 -26.58
C ASP A 13 25.52 2.89 -25.89
N MET A 14 26.33 2.00 -26.42
CA MET A 14 26.51 0.69 -25.78
C MET A 14 27.54 0.79 -24.64
N GLY A 15 27.06 0.92 -23.39
CA GLY A 15 27.80 0.60 -22.18
C GLY A 15 28.25 1.73 -21.26
N LEU A 16 27.86 2.98 -21.48
CA LEU A 16 28.20 4.08 -20.57
C LEU A 16 27.09 4.30 -19.53
N ASP A 17 27.50 4.50 -18.27
CA ASP A 17 26.61 4.96 -17.21
C ASP A 17 26.02 6.34 -17.52
N GLU A 18 24.80 6.62 -17.01
CA GLU A 18 24.08 7.88 -17.23
C GLU A 18 24.92 9.10 -16.82
N THR A 19 25.71 8.98 -15.75
CA THR A 19 26.61 10.03 -15.27
C THR A 19 27.79 10.28 -16.22
N GLU A 20 28.36 9.24 -16.79
CA GLU A 20 29.46 9.35 -17.76
C GLU A 20 28.96 10.01 -19.06
N ARG A 21 27.76 9.64 -19.49
CA ARG A 21 27.09 10.25 -20.65
C ARG A 21 26.86 11.75 -20.42
N ALA A 22 26.35 12.14 -19.26
CA ALA A 22 26.10 13.54 -18.91
C ALA A 22 27.41 14.35 -18.88
N LYS A 23 28.50 13.80 -18.36
CA LYS A 23 29.85 14.42 -18.37
C LYS A 23 30.40 14.59 -19.79
N LEU A 24 30.19 13.62 -20.68
CA LEU A 24 30.60 13.72 -22.09
C LEU A 24 29.82 14.79 -22.84
N LEU A 25 28.50 14.88 -22.60
CA LEU A 25 27.65 15.93 -23.15
C LEU A 25 28.10 17.32 -22.66
N ALA A 26 28.35 17.47 -21.37
CA ALA A 26 28.86 18.70 -20.77
C ALA A 26 30.15 19.15 -21.46
N LYS A 27 31.12 18.25 -21.61
CA LYS A 27 32.40 18.54 -22.31
C LYS A 27 32.21 18.92 -23.76
N ARG A 28 31.29 18.24 -24.49
CA ARG A 28 31.02 18.47 -25.91
C ARG A 28 30.39 19.84 -26.17
N TYR A 29 29.49 20.28 -25.28
CA TYR A 29 28.78 21.56 -25.44
C TYR A 29 29.38 22.69 -24.61
N HIS A 30 30.62 22.53 -24.12
CA HIS A 30 31.33 23.52 -23.27
C HIS A 30 30.49 24.00 -22.08
N SER A 31 29.69 23.08 -21.52
CA SER A 31 28.88 23.29 -20.30
C SER A 31 29.51 22.59 -19.12
N GLU A 32 29.17 23.03 -17.92
CA GLU A 32 29.61 22.37 -16.67
C GLU A 32 28.68 21.21 -16.31
N PHE A 33 29.26 20.09 -15.85
CA PHE A 33 28.47 19.00 -15.25
C PHE A 33 28.20 19.31 -13.78
N VAL A 34 26.94 19.16 -13.35
CA VAL A 34 26.51 19.36 -11.96
C VAL A 34 25.90 18.08 -11.41
N ASP A 35 26.40 17.63 -10.25
CA ASP A 35 25.82 16.53 -9.49
C ASP A 35 24.71 17.06 -8.56
N LEU A 36 23.46 16.69 -8.84
CA LEU A 36 22.30 17.15 -8.08
C LEU A 36 21.94 16.26 -6.88
N LYS A 37 22.68 15.19 -6.59
CA LYS A 37 22.37 14.26 -5.46
C LYS A 37 22.29 14.96 -4.11
N ASN A 38 23.18 15.95 -3.87
CA ASN A 38 23.25 16.70 -2.61
C ASN A 38 22.96 18.20 -2.83
N PHE A 39 22.30 18.55 -3.91
CA PHE A 39 22.01 19.96 -4.23
C PHE A 39 20.99 20.52 -3.24
N LYS A 40 21.36 21.63 -2.57
CA LYS A 40 20.45 22.36 -1.69
C LYS A 40 19.59 23.31 -2.51
N ILE A 41 18.30 23.06 -2.50
CA ILE A 41 17.30 23.87 -3.20
C ILE A 41 17.23 25.26 -2.57
N GLN A 42 17.45 26.30 -3.38
CA GLN A 42 17.18 27.68 -2.96
C GLN A 42 15.69 27.97 -3.20
N HIS A 43 14.88 27.93 -2.14
CA HIS A 43 13.42 28.05 -2.21
C HIS A 43 12.93 29.31 -2.96
N ASP A 44 13.61 30.45 -2.77
CA ASP A 44 13.20 31.71 -3.41
C ASP A 44 13.42 31.66 -4.92
N LEU A 45 14.47 31.00 -5.39
CA LEU A 45 14.76 30.82 -6.80
C LEU A 45 13.76 29.85 -7.46
N PHE A 46 13.42 28.77 -6.78
CA PHE A 46 12.41 27.81 -7.26
C PHE A 46 11.00 28.41 -7.32
N LYS A 47 10.65 29.32 -6.41
CA LYS A 47 9.37 30.07 -6.45
C LYS A 47 9.30 31.06 -7.61
N SER A 48 10.44 31.56 -8.10
CA SER A 48 10.49 32.51 -9.22
C SER A 48 10.27 31.87 -10.59
N VAL A 49 10.34 30.53 -10.68
CA VAL A 49 10.16 29.76 -11.93
C VAL A 49 8.92 28.89 -11.81
N PRO A 50 7.93 28.99 -12.74
CA PRO A 50 6.73 28.16 -12.70
C PRO A 50 7.06 26.66 -12.70
N VAL A 51 6.50 25.92 -11.74
CA VAL A 51 6.75 24.49 -11.56
C VAL A 51 6.38 23.69 -12.80
N ASP A 52 5.22 23.98 -13.42
CA ASP A 52 4.75 23.32 -14.64
C ASP A 52 5.76 23.46 -15.80
N MET A 53 6.49 24.55 -15.83
CA MET A 53 7.52 24.83 -16.83
C MET A 53 8.76 23.98 -16.59
N MET A 54 9.20 23.84 -15.33
CA MET A 54 10.31 22.96 -14.95
C MET A 54 10.02 21.50 -15.32
N PHE A 55 8.80 21.02 -15.09
CA PHE A 55 8.37 19.68 -15.49
C PHE A 55 8.22 19.51 -17.00
N ARG A 56 7.59 20.48 -17.67
CA ARG A 56 7.33 20.43 -19.12
C ARG A 56 8.62 20.36 -19.93
N TYR A 57 9.63 21.14 -19.54
CA TYR A 57 10.91 21.25 -20.24
C TYR A 57 12.04 20.45 -19.58
N ASN A 58 11.76 19.80 -18.44
CA ASN A 58 12.67 18.92 -17.71
C ASN A 58 14.00 19.61 -17.33
N PHE A 59 13.92 20.74 -16.64
CA PHE A 59 15.06 21.50 -16.13
C PHE A 59 14.88 21.92 -14.68
N VAL A 60 16.01 22.24 -14.02
CA VAL A 60 16.06 22.71 -12.63
C VAL A 60 16.82 24.03 -12.56
N PRO A 61 16.27 25.10 -11.94
CA PRO A 61 17.03 26.32 -11.68
C PRO A 61 18.06 26.07 -10.59
N LEU A 62 19.32 26.52 -10.80
CA LEU A 62 20.43 26.28 -9.89
C LEU A 62 20.80 27.54 -9.09
N GLU A 63 21.04 28.64 -9.79
CA GLU A 63 21.47 29.92 -9.21
C GLU A 63 21.13 31.06 -10.17
N GLN A 64 21.00 32.28 -9.62
CA GLN A 64 20.78 33.49 -10.40
C GLN A 64 21.92 34.49 -10.12
N HIS A 65 22.63 34.88 -11.15
CA HIS A 65 23.72 35.87 -11.07
C HIS A 65 23.61 36.91 -12.18
N GLU A 66 23.73 38.19 -11.84
CA GLU A 66 23.78 39.32 -12.80
C GLU A 66 22.69 39.30 -13.88
N GLY A 67 21.45 38.93 -13.51
CA GLY A 67 20.32 38.87 -14.43
C GLY A 67 20.35 37.67 -15.40
N LYS A 68 21.21 36.65 -15.13
CA LYS A 68 21.24 35.38 -15.84
C LYS A 68 20.81 34.24 -14.88
N LEU A 69 20.03 33.31 -15.38
CA LEU A 69 19.58 32.14 -14.64
C LEU A 69 20.37 30.90 -15.09
N ALA A 70 21.10 30.29 -14.16
CA ALA A 70 21.73 29.00 -14.41
C ALA A 70 20.71 27.87 -14.21
N ILE A 71 20.57 27.01 -15.23
CA ILE A 71 19.66 25.86 -15.21
C ILE A 71 20.40 24.56 -15.50
N ALA A 72 19.99 23.47 -14.84
CA ALA A 72 20.45 22.12 -15.14
C ALA A 72 19.49 21.48 -16.15
N VAL A 73 20.02 20.95 -17.23
CA VAL A 73 19.31 20.22 -18.29
C VAL A 73 19.99 18.89 -18.56
N SER A 74 19.24 17.89 -19.03
CA SER A 74 19.82 16.59 -19.39
C SER A 74 20.48 16.59 -20.79
N ASP A 75 20.04 17.48 -21.67
CA ASP A 75 20.54 17.57 -23.06
C ASP A 75 20.64 19.04 -23.52
N PRO A 76 21.85 19.62 -23.51
CA PRO A 76 22.08 20.99 -23.90
C PRO A 76 22.04 21.22 -25.43
N SER A 77 21.87 20.15 -26.23
CA SER A 77 21.78 20.27 -27.70
C SER A 77 20.43 20.81 -28.18
N LYS A 78 19.40 20.79 -27.31
CA LYS A 78 18.04 21.22 -27.64
C LYS A 78 17.90 22.75 -27.61
N LEU A 79 18.61 23.46 -28.47
CA LEU A 79 18.66 24.93 -28.49
C LEU A 79 17.28 25.58 -28.57
N MET A 80 16.36 25.05 -29.40
CA MET A 80 14.99 25.58 -29.52
C MET A 80 14.23 25.57 -28.18
N VAL A 81 14.42 24.53 -27.39
CA VAL A 81 13.80 24.40 -26.04
C VAL A 81 14.42 25.42 -25.09
N LEU A 82 15.72 25.61 -25.13
CA LEU A 82 16.42 26.59 -24.29
C LEU A 82 16.03 28.03 -24.64
N ASP A 83 15.87 28.35 -25.94
CA ASP A 83 15.41 29.66 -26.41
C ASP A 83 13.94 29.90 -25.97
N GLU A 84 13.09 28.89 -26.05
CA GLU A 84 11.70 28.98 -25.58
C GLU A 84 11.63 29.23 -24.05
N ILE A 85 12.42 28.51 -23.25
CA ILE A 85 12.52 28.73 -21.79
C ILE A 85 13.02 30.16 -21.51
N SER A 86 14.07 30.60 -22.19
CA SER A 86 14.62 31.96 -22.04
C SER A 86 13.58 33.04 -22.37
N GLY A 87 12.81 32.83 -23.45
CA GLY A 87 11.73 33.74 -23.85
C GLY A 87 10.60 33.82 -22.85
N LEU A 88 10.15 32.68 -22.32
CA LEU A 88 9.08 32.61 -21.34
C LEU A 88 9.48 33.21 -19.98
N LEU A 89 10.75 33.03 -19.55
CA LEU A 89 11.25 33.56 -18.28
C LEU A 89 11.75 35.02 -18.42
N GLY A 90 11.90 35.53 -19.61
CA GLY A 90 12.45 36.88 -19.85
C GLY A 90 13.89 37.06 -19.39
N THR A 91 14.65 35.97 -19.23
CA THR A 91 15.99 35.95 -18.60
C THR A 91 16.97 35.15 -19.44
N ARG A 92 18.21 35.61 -19.52
CA ARG A 92 19.26 34.84 -20.21
C ARG A 92 19.65 33.62 -19.42
N LEU A 93 19.75 32.46 -20.09
CA LEU A 93 20.07 31.19 -19.46
C LEU A 93 21.57 30.88 -19.54
N ILE A 94 22.09 30.27 -18.45
CA ILE A 94 23.37 29.57 -18.43
C ILE A 94 23.03 28.08 -18.25
N THR A 95 23.39 27.25 -19.23
CA THR A 95 23.09 25.82 -19.20
C THR A 95 24.21 25.04 -18.52
N ARG A 96 23.83 24.19 -17.56
CA ARG A 96 24.67 23.14 -17.00
C ARG A 96 24.04 21.80 -17.26
N VAL A 97 24.83 20.73 -17.27
CA VAL A 97 24.34 19.38 -17.58
C VAL A 97 24.26 18.57 -16.30
N ALA A 98 23.10 17.90 -16.10
CA ALA A 98 22.91 16.91 -15.04
C ALA A 98 22.27 15.64 -15.63
N THR A 99 22.25 14.55 -14.87
CA THR A 99 21.58 13.34 -15.33
C THR A 99 20.06 13.53 -15.31
N MET A 100 19.36 12.89 -16.24
CA MET A 100 17.90 12.97 -16.33
C MET A 100 17.22 12.43 -15.08
N SER A 101 17.77 11.36 -14.49
CA SER A 101 17.31 10.78 -13.23
C SER A 101 17.42 11.77 -12.06
N GLN A 102 18.56 12.47 -11.92
CA GLN A 102 18.76 13.46 -10.86
C GLN A 102 17.84 14.68 -11.00
N ILE A 103 17.63 15.18 -12.24
CA ILE A 103 16.68 16.27 -12.52
C ILE A 103 15.27 15.83 -12.11
N ALA A 104 14.83 14.66 -12.55
CA ALA A 104 13.50 14.14 -12.22
C ALA A 104 13.29 13.92 -10.72
N ASP A 105 14.30 13.41 -10.02
CA ASP A 105 14.23 13.20 -8.56
C ASP A 105 14.18 14.53 -7.79
N LEU A 106 14.93 15.54 -8.23
CA LEU A 106 14.91 16.85 -7.60
C LEU A 106 13.57 17.57 -7.85
N LEU A 107 13.04 17.54 -9.08
CA LEU A 107 11.72 18.09 -9.41
C LEU A 107 10.61 17.44 -8.60
N LYS A 108 10.62 16.12 -8.44
CA LYS A 108 9.66 15.40 -7.60
C LYS A 108 9.70 15.85 -6.14
N LYS A 109 10.91 16.01 -5.58
CA LYS A 109 11.08 16.50 -4.20
C LYS A 109 10.55 17.93 -4.04
N THR A 110 10.75 18.77 -5.05
CA THR A 110 10.36 20.19 -5.03
C THR A 110 8.85 20.35 -5.19
N GLU A 111 8.21 19.62 -6.11
CA GLU A 111 6.75 19.65 -6.29
C GLU A 111 6.02 19.22 -5.01
N GLN A 112 6.49 18.14 -4.38
CA GLN A 112 5.93 17.67 -3.12
C GLN A 112 6.04 18.70 -1.99
N SER A 113 7.17 19.39 -1.89
CA SER A 113 7.39 20.42 -0.86
C SER A 113 6.59 21.71 -1.14
N GLN A 114 6.46 22.10 -2.41
CA GLN A 114 5.79 23.33 -2.81
C GLN A 114 4.27 23.18 -2.76
N ARG A 115 3.73 22.05 -3.19
CA ARG A 115 2.30 21.72 -3.07
C ARG A 115 1.82 21.74 -1.61
N VAL A 116 2.60 21.15 -0.70
CA VAL A 116 2.32 21.19 0.74
C VAL A 116 2.33 22.62 1.29
N LEU A 117 3.22 23.49 0.79
CA LEU A 117 3.30 24.89 1.22
C LEU A 117 2.22 25.77 0.59
N ASP A 118 1.87 25.55 -0.67
CA ASP A 118 0.86 26.33 -1.39
C ASP A 118 -0.57 25.94 -0.92
N GLU A 119 -0.84 24.65 -0.70
CA GLU A 119 -2.10 24.17 -0.12
C GLU A 119 -2.24 24.58 1.36
N ALA A 120 -1.15 24.68 2.11
CA ALA A 120 -1.15 25.27 3.45
C ALA A 120 -1.47 26.77 3.46
N SER A 121 -1.25 27.46 2.33
CA SER A 121 -1.54 28.90 2.19
C SER A 121 -2.98 29.19 1.73
N GLU A 122 -3.70 28.21 1.15
CA GLU A 122 -5.06 28.39 0.60
C GLU A 122 -6.21 27.99 1.54
N GLY A 123 -6.03 28.05 2.86
CA GLY A 123 -7.15 28.05 3.81
C GLY A 123 -7.97 26.76 3.90
N LEU A 124 -7.35 25.58 3.81
CA LEU A 124 -8.00 24.30 4.07
C LEU A 124 -8.15 24.08 5.58
N ALA A 125 -9.29 24.46 6.14
CA ALA A 125 -9.65 24.10 7.50
C ALA A 125 -10.29 22.71 7.53
N PHE A 126 -9.81 21.82 8.41
CA PHE A 126 -10.51 20.58 8.73
C PHE A 126 -11.44 20.80 9.92
N ASP A 127 -12.69 20.38 9.78
CA ASP A 127 -13.56 20.17 10.92
C ASP A 127 -13.14 18.85 11.61
N VAL A 128 -12.47 18.92 12.73
CA VAL A 128 -12.23 17.77 13.61
C VAL A 128 -13.46 17.60 14.48
N LEU A 129 -14.14 16.46 14.35
CA LEU A 129 -15.35 16.15 15.08
C LEU A 129 -15.00 15.40 16.37
N SER A 130 -15.60 15.81 17.50
CA SER A 130 -15.48 15.09 18.77
C SER A 130 -16.15 13.71 18.70
N ASN A 131 -15.67 12.77 19.54
CA ASN A 131 -16.09 11.38 19.53
C ASN A 131 -17.47 11.09 20.16
N GLU A 132 -18.19 12.09 20.68
CA GLU A 132 -19.51 11.90 21.27
C GLU A 132 -20.57 11.77 20.17
N ASP A 133 -21.47 10.78 20.36
CA ASP A 133 -22.52 10.35 19.43
C ASP A 133 -23.64 11.40 19.18
N ASN A 134 -23.37 12.70 19.35
CA ASN A 134 -24.30 13.77 19.08
C ASN A 134 -23.98 14.45 17.76
N PRO A 135 -24.85 14.31 16.74
CA PRO A 135 -24.61 14.90 15.41
C PRO A 135 -24.70 16.44 15.37
N ASP A 136 -25.15 17.08 16.44
CA ASP A 136 -25.43 18.54 16.48
C ASP A 136 -24.37 19.38 17.22
N GLU A 137 -23.39 18.77 17.90
CA GLU A 137 -22.29 19.51 18.53
C GLU A 137 -21.02 19.48 17.66
N ASN A 138 -21.02 20.31 16.63
CA ASN A 138 -19.80 20.66 15.89
C ASN A 138 -18.92 21.57 16.76
N ILE A 139 -18.03 21.02 17.55
CA ILE A 139 -16.91 21.81 18.08
C ILE A 139 -15.89 21.94 16.95
N SER A 140 -16.05 22.98 16.13
CA SER A 140 -14.99 23.41 15.24
C SER A 140 -13.85 23.93 16.13
N ILE A 141 -12.66 23.32 16.01
CA ILE A 141 -11.45 23.76 16.72
C ILE A 141 -11.09 25.22 16.36
N GLU A 142 -11.63 25.74 15.26
CA GLU A 142 -11.56 27.16 14.87
C GLU A 142 -12.10 28.12 15.94
N ARG A 143 -12.98 27.70 16.86
CA ARG A 143 -13.48 28.53 17.95
C ARG A 143 -12.48 28.74 19.11
N LEU A 144 -11.39 27.96 19.15
CA LEU A 144 -10.33 28.10 20.18
C LEU A 144 -9.18 29.01 19.73
N THR A 145 -9.09 29.33 18.44
CA THR A 145 -8.09 30.26 17.89
C THR A 145 -8.82 31.24 17.00
N GLY A 146 -8.74 32.54 17.30
CA GLY A 146 -9.35 33.58 16.45
C GLY A 146 -8.90 33.44 15.01
N GLU A 147 -9.78 33.75 14.08
CA GLU A 147 -9.68 33.49 12.63
C GLU A 147 -8.41 34.00 11.92
N ASP A 148 -7.56 34.80 12.59
CA ASP A 148 -6.43 35.50 11.96
C ASP A 148 -5.04 34.91 12.24
N ASP A 149 -4.87 33.88 13.10
CA ASP A 149 -3.53 33.40 13.53
C ASP A 149 -3.41 31.85 13.64
N ILE A 150 -3.78 31.12 12.59
CA ILE A 150 -3.50 29.66 12.56
C ILE A 150 -2.00 29.44 12.44
N SER A 151 -1.39 28.89 13.50
CA SER A 151 0.04 28.56 13.51
C SER A 151 0.46 27.76 12.26
N PRO A 152 1.58 28.10 11.61
CA PRO A 152 2.10 27.36 10.45
C PRO A 152 2.24 25.84 10.68
N ILE A 153 2.47 25.43 11.93
CA ILE A 153 2.60 24.01 12.30
C ILE A 153 1.23 23.30 12.30
N ILE A 154 0.16 23.98 12.70
CA ILE A 154 -1.20 23.42 12.61
C ILE A 154 -1.54 23.16 11.14
N ARG A 155 -1.31 24.14 10.28
CA ARG A 155 -1.51 24.01 8.82
C ARG A 155 -0.68 22.86 8.25
N LEU A 156 0.57 22.68 8.69
CA LEU A 156 1.43 21.60 8.24
C LEU A 156 0.86 20.22 8.59
N VAL A 157 0.32 20.03 9.81
CA VAL A 157 -0.32 18.76 10.22
C VAL A 157 -1.58 18.52 9.37
N ASP A 158 -2.42 19.51 9.21
CA ASP A 158 -3.66 19.41 8.46
C ASP A 158 -3.38 19.11 6.97
N THR A 159 -2.42 19.79 6.35
CA THR A 159 -1.98 19.52 4.97
C THR A 159 -1.35 18.12 4.83
N THR A 160 -0.60 17.66 5.83
CA THR A 160 -0.05 16.31 5.86
C THR A 160 -1.15 15.25 5.81
N ILE A 161 -2.22 15.46 6.59
CA ILE A 161 -3.38 14.56 6.61
C ILE A 161 -4.13 14.63 5.28
N PHE A 162 -4.38 15.84 4.77
CA PHE A 162 -5.08 16.06 3.50
C PHE A 162 -4.35 15.37 2.33
N THR A 163 -3.06 15.62 2.19
CA THR A 163 -2.23 15.00 1.14
C THR A 163 -2.21 13.47 1.25
N ALA A 164 -2.19 12.92 2.48
CA ALA A 164 -2.29 11.48 2.69
C ALA A 164 -3.61 10.91 2.17
N LEU A 165 -4.74 11.62 2.40
CA LEU A 165 -6.06 11.22 1.89
C LEU A 165 -6.12 11.28 0.36
N GLU A 166 -5.59 12.33 -0.26
CA GLU A 166 -5.53 12.46 -1.71
C GLU A 166 -4.70 11.36 -2.36
N ARG A 167 -3.54 11.06 -1.76
CA ARG A 167 -2.64 9.99 -2.21
C ARG A 167 -3.11 8.58 -1.82
N ARG A 168 -4.27 8.46 -1.16
CA ARG A 168 -4.86 7.19 -0.69
C ARG A 168 -3.92 6.40 0.21
N ALA A 169 -3.22 7.08 1.09
CA ALA A 169 -2.39 6.45 2.10
C ALA A 169 -3.26 5.64 3.08
N SER A 170 -2.83 4.46 3.45
CA SER A 170 -3.45 3.66 4.52
C SER A 170 -2.98 4.08 5.90
N ASP A 171 -1.73 4.55 6.01
CA ASP A 171 -1.14 4.99 7.28
C ASP A 171 -0.21 6.18 7.03
N ILE A 172 -0.16 7.09 8.02
CA ILE A 172 0.77 8.21 8.10
C ILE A 172 1.72 7.92 9.26
N HIS A 173 3.01 7.88 8.99
CA HIS A 173 4.04 7.66 9.99
C HIS A 173 4.81 8.96 10.22
N LEU A 174 4.93 9.36 11.49
CA LEU A 174 5.79 10.46 11.94
C LEU A 174 6.89 9.84 12.81
N GLU A 175 8.10 9.83 12.28
CA GLU A 175 9.24 9.15 12.89
C GLU A 175 10.35 10.15 13.22
N THR A 176 10.72 10.24 14.50
CA THR A 176 11.74 11.17 15.00
C THR A 176 13.10 10.52 15.02
N ASN A 177 14.08 11.22 14.46
CA ASN A 177 15.50 10.88 14.50
C ASN A 177 16.28 11.90 15.33
N ASP A 178 17.61 11.78 15.34
CA ASP A 178 18.51 12.69 16.05
C ASP A 178 18.32 14.16 15.63
N ASP A 179 18.19 14.41 14.32
CA ASP A 179 18.23 15.75 13.74
C ASP A 179 16.88 16.25 13.23
N ASN A 180 15.93 15.33 12.94
CA ASN A 180 14.72 15.69 12.24
C ASN A 180 13.54 14.76 12.52
N LEU A 181 12.35 15.18 12.09
CA LEU A 181 11.13 14.41 12.00
C LEU A 181 10.89 14.02 10.53
N ILE A 182 10.73 12.74 10.25
CA ILE A 182 10.43 12.21 8.92
C ILE A 182 8.94 11.83 8.86
N VAL A 183 8.24 12.36 7.89
CA VAL A 183 6.86 11.97 7.57
C VAL A 183 6.88 10.98 6.41
N ARG A 184 6.20 9.83 6.59
CA ARG A 184 6.07 8.80 5.57
C ARG A 184 4.61 8.41 5.41
N TYR A 185 4.21 8.16 4.18
CA TYR A 185 2.90 7.58 3.86
C TYR A 185 3.06 6.12 3.48
N ARG A 186 2.17 5.27 3.96
CA ARG A 186 2.05 3.91 3.45
C ARG A 186 1.02 3.90 2.33
N ILE A 187 1.48 3.76 1.10
CA ILE A 187 0.64 3.72 -0.11
C ILE A 187 0.84 2.35 -0.76
N ASP A 188 -0.26 1.66 -1.04
CA ASP A 188 -0.25 0.29 -1.58
C ASP A 188 0.70 -0.67 -0.83
N GLY A 189 0.76 -0.52 0.52
CA GLY A 189 1.55 -1.35 1.42
C GLY A 189 3.01 -0.93 1.60
N VAL A 190 3.51 0.04 0.81
CA VAL A 190 4.91 0.49 0.85
C VAL A 190 5.03 1.88 1.49
N LEU A 191 6.00 2.03 2.41
CA LEU A 191 6.32 3.32 3.00
C LEU A 191 7.09 4.19 2.01
N GLN A 192 6.63 5.42 1.84
CA GLN A 192 7.22 6.44 0.98
C GLN A 192 7.40 7.72 1.79
N GLN A 193 8.51 8.41 1.61
CA GLN A 193 8.70 9.71 2.24
C GLN A 193 7.69 10.71 1.66
N ALA A 194 6.96 11.38 2.53
CA ALA A 194 5.87 12.28 2.16
C ALA A 194 6.35 13.66 1.74
N MET A 195 7.35 14.17 2.44
CA MET A 195 7.91 15.51 2.27
C MET A 195 9.37 15.57 2.73
N ALA A 196 10.03 16.69 2.57
CA ALA A 196 11.35 16.92 3.13
C ALA A 196 11.35 16.74 4.67
N PRO A 197 12.45 16.26 5.29
CA PRO A 197 12.53 16.14 6.73
C PRO A 197 12.28 17.48 7.42
N ILE A 198 11.47 17.47 8.48
CA ILE A 198 11.10 18.64 9.27
C ILE A 198 12.13 18.82 10.39
N ALA A 199 12.52 20.06 10.68
CA ALA A 199 13.46 20.35 11.76
C ALA A 199 12.94 19.84 13.11
N ARG A 200 13.83 19.28 13.92
CA ARG A 200 13.49 18.65 15.21
C ARG A 200 12.78 19.59 16.19
N GLU A 201 13.04 20.87 16.12
CA GLU A 201 12.41 21.89 16.98
C GLU A 201 10.88 21.90 16.87
N HIS A 202 10.31 21.49 15.72
CA HIS A 202 8.86 21.43 15.50
C HIS A 202 8.22 20.12 15.94
N HIS A 203 9.03 19.10 16.29
CA HIS A 203 8.54 17.76 16.63
C HIS A 203 7.48 17.77 17.73
N GLN A 204 7.79 18.42 18.86
CA GLN A 204 6.87 18.43 20.01
C GLN A 204 5.55 19.13 19.70
N THR A 205 5.59 20.22 18.95
CA THR A 205 4.38 20.98 18.58
C THR A 205 3.49 20.16 17.64
N ILE A 206 4.08 19.46 16.66
CA ILE A 206 3.38 18.57 15.74
C ILE A 206 2.69 17.43 16.51
N LEU A 207 3.42 16.75 17.42
CA LEU A 207 2.84 15.66 18.20
C LEU A 207 1.78 16.15 19.19
N SER A 208 1.97 17.32 19.79
CA SER A 208 0.96 17.93 20.66
C SER A 208 -0.33 18.21 19.90
N ARG A 209 -0.25 18.71 18.66
CA ARG A 209 -1.44 18.89 17.79
C ARG A 209 -2.16 17.56 17.54
N ILE A 210 -1.43 16.49 17.21
CA ILE A 210 -2.00 15.17 16.99
C ILE A 210 -2.63 14.63 18.28
N LYS A 211 -2.01 14.83 19.45
CA LYS A 211 -2.58 14.44 20.75
C LYS A 211 -3.88 15.19 21.05
N VAL A 212 -3.92 16.50 20.81
CA VAL A 212 -5.15 17.30 20.96
C VAL A 212 -6.26 16.76 20.07
N MET A 213 -5.98 16.56 18.78
CA MET A 213 -6.97 16.02 17.83
C MET A 213 -7.49 14.64 18.24
N SER A 214 -6.69 13.85 18.94
CA SER A 214 -6.99 12.46 19.32
C SER A 214 -7.45 12.31 20.79
N GLU A 215 -7.65 13.43 21.52
CA GLU A 215 -8.03 13.48 22.95
C GLU A 215 -7.04 12.72 23.85
N LEU A 216 -5.72 12.81 23.53
CA LEU A 216 -4.66 12.19 24.29
C LEU A 216 -3.98 13.16 25.26
N ASP A 217 -3.32 12.63 26.29
CA ASP A 217 -2.60 13.45 27.28
C ASP A 217 -1.34 14.05 26.65
N ILE A 218 -1.31 15.38 26.56
CA ILE A 218 -0.18 16.16 25.99
C ILE A 218 1.04 16.11 26.93
N ALA A 219 0.81 16.04 28.25
CA ALA A 219 1.87 16.06 29.26
C ALA A 219 2.60 14.70 29.37
N GLU A 220 1.88 13.60 29.18
CA GLU A 220 2.48 12.26 29.26
C GLU A 220 3.23 11.92 27.97
N ARG A 221 4.53 11.57 28.11
CA ARG A 221 5.45 11.27 26.98
C ARG A 221 6.27 10.01 27.17
N ARG A 222 6.02 9.27 28.25
CA ARG A 222 6.84 8.12 28.67
C ARG A 222 6.18 6.78 28.44
N VAL A 223 4.86 6.77 28.17
CA VAL A 223 4.10 5.56 27.90
C VAL A 223 3.37 5.67 26.59
N PRO A 224 3.10 4.54 25.89
CA PRO A 224 2.30 4.54 24.67
C PRO A 224 0.88 5.05 24.94
N GLN A 225 0.33 5.76 23.97
CA GLN A 225 -1.05 6.26 24.00
C GLN A 225 -1.73 5.92 22.67
N ASP A 226 -2.98 5.44 22.76
CA ASP A 226 -3.82 5.15 21.62
C ASP A 226 -5.08 6.02 21.67
N GLY A 227 -5.39 6.65 20.55
CA GLY A 227 -6.54 7.54 20.42
C GLY A 227 -7.20 7.43 19.05
N ARG A 228 -8.17 8.28 18.85
CA ARG A 228 -8.90 8.37 17.58
C ARG A 228 -9.41 9.78 17.38
N PHE A 229 -9.53 10.18 16.12
CA PHE A 229 -10.25 11.39 15.74
C PHE A 229 -10.93 11.18 14.39
N ARG A 230 -11.81 12.09 14.05
CA ARG A 230 -12.57 12.06 12.81
C ARG A 230 -12.46 13.40 12.09
N VAL A 231 -12.33 13.35 10.77
CA VAL A 231 -12.32 14.55 9.94
C VAL A 231 -13.37 14.45 8.85
N ARG A 232 -13.89 15.58 8.39
CA ARG A 232 -14.74 15.66 7.22
C ARG A 232 -13.89 16.02 6.00
N TYR A 233 -13.88 15.15 4.99
CA TYR A 233 -13.12 15.31 3.76
C TYR A 233 -14.01 15.13 2.54
N LYS A 234 -14.14 16.16 1.71
CA LYS A 234 -15.01 16.14 0.51
C LYS A 234 -16.43 15.61 0.79
N GLY A 235 -17.01 16.04 1.90
CA GLY A 235 -18.35 15.66 2.35
C GLY A 235 -18.44 14.30 3.04
N ARG A 236 -17.36 13.53 3.15
CA ARG A 236 -17.29 12.21 3.78
C ARG A 236 -16.61 12.26 5.14
N LEU A 237 -17.00 11.35 6.03
CA LEU A 237 -16.40 11.20 7.34
C LEU A 237 -15.26 10.16 7.29
N ILE A 238 -14.05 10.60 7.65
CA ILE A 238 -12.86 9.75 7.70
C ILE A 238 -12.44 9.58 9.16
N ASP A 239 -12.43 8.35 9.64
CA ASP A 239 -11.93 8.01 10.98
C ASP A 239 -10.41 7.83 10.94
N PHE A 240 -9.71 8.28 11.96
CA PHE A 240 -8.29 8.03 12.19
C PHE A 240 -8.10 7.30 13.51
N ARG A 241 -7.30 6.23 13.50
CA ARG A 241 -6.73 5.61 14.69
C ARG A 241 -5.31 6.08 14.85
N VAL A 242 -4.98 6.60 16.01
CA VAL A 242 -3.69 7.17 16.33
C VAL A 242 -3.02 6.32 17.40
N SER A 243 -1.78 5.93 17.15
CA SER A 243 -0.92 5.32 18.16
C SER A 243 0.35 6.14 18.29
N ILE A 244 0.64 6.58 19.50
CA ILE A 244 1.84 7.35 19.85
C ILE A 244 2.71 6.49 20.76
N MET A 245 3.99 6.41 20.45
CA MET A 245 4.92 5.57 21.17
C MET A 245 6.21 6.35 21.50
N PRO A 246 6.69 6.32 22.77
CA PRO A 246 7.97 6.90 23.14
C PRO A 246 9.12 6.12 22.50
N THR A 247 10.14 6.86 22.03
CA THR A 247 11.39 6.31 21.50
C THR A 247 12.57 7.03 22.12
N VAL A 248 13.79 6.58 21.83
CA VAL A 248 15.03 7.23 22.34
C VAL A 248 15.22 8.67 21.85
N HIS A 249 14.61 9.03 20.71
CA HIS A 249 14.75 10.38 20.12
C HIS A 249 13.53 11.26 20.36
N GLY A 250 12.50 10.76 21.04
CA GLY A 250 11.22 11.42 21.28
C GLY A 250 10.06 10.50 20.97
N GLU A 251 8.86 11.04 20.82
CA GLU A 251 7.68 10.24 20.51
C GLU A 251 7.54 10.09 18.98
N ASN A 252 7.12 8.90 18.54
CA ASN A 252 6.68 8.64 17.17
C ASN A 252 5.16 8.49 17.14
N ALA A 253 4.53 8.83 16.03
CA ALA A 253 3.11 8.64 15.83
C ALA A 253 2.82 7.87 14.54
N VAL A 254 1.79 7.04 14.59
CA VAL A 254 1.20 6.38 13.41
C VAL A 254 -0.29 6.68 13.39
N LEU A 255 -0.76 7.26 12.29
CA LEU A 255 -2.18 7.56 12.06
C LEU A 255 -2.68 6.61 10.97
N ARG A 256 -3.57 5.70 11.31
CA ARG A 256 -4.23 4.81 10.34
C ARG A 256 -5.49 5.45 9.82
N VAL A 257 -5.62 5.52 8.50
CA VAL A 257 -6.78 6.09 7.79
C VAL A 257 -7.88 5.05 7.63
N LEU A 258 -9.10 5.38 8.04
CA LEU A 258 -10.27 4.50 7.97
C LEU A 258 -11.41 5.23 7.22
N ASP A 259 -11.37 5.23 5.90
CA ASP A 259 -12.41 5.80 5.02
C ASP A 259 -13.57 4.79 4.84
N LYS A 260 -14.45 4.70 5.85
CA LYS A 260 -15.55 3.73 5.87
C LYS A 260 -16.57 3.94 4.76
N GLU A 261 -16.88 5.20 4.41
CA GLU A 261 -17.91 5.51 3.40
C GLU A 261 -17.43 5.14 1.98
N SER A 262 -16.23 5.59 1.60
CA SER A 262 -15.64 5.20 0.31
C SER A 262 -15.44 3.69 0.19
N MET A 263 -15.11 3.04 1.30
CA MET A 263 -15.01 1.59 1.36
C MET A 263 -16.39 0.95 1.21
N SER A 264 -17.42 1.39 1.95
CA SER A 264 -18.77 0.84 1.87
C SER A 264 -19.35 0.91 0.45
N GLU A 265 -19.21 2.03 -0.28
CA GLU A 265 -19.65 2.16 -1.65
C GLU A 265 -18.93 1.18 -2.61
N LYS A 266 -17.60 1.04 -2.46
CA LYS A 266 -16.81 0.09 -3.24
C LYS A 266 -17.18 -1.35 -2.91
N PHE A 267 -17.45 -1.62 -1.63
CA PHE A 267 -17.73 -2.98 -1.15
C PHE A 267 -19.19 -3.41 -1.39
N THR A 268 -20.12 -2.49 -1.59
CA THR A 268 -21.48 -2.85 -2.06
C THR A 268 -21.43 -3.51 -3.45
N LYS A 269 -20.41 -3.15 -4.25
CA LYS A 269 -20.14 -3.73 -5.59
C LYS A 269 -18.97 -4.73 -5.57
N LEU A 270 -18.44 -5.09 -4.40
CA LEU A 270 -17.32 -6.01 -4.28
C LEU A 270 -17.77 -7.42 -4.63
N SER A 271 -17.20 -7.97 -5.69
CA SER A 271 -17.36 -9.37 -6.10
C SER A 271 -16.00 -10.07 -6.07
N LEU A 272 -16.02 -11.40 -6.06
CA LEU A 272 -14.78 -12.19 -6.14
C LEU A 272 -14.04 -11.99 -7.46
N ASP A 273 -14.71 -11.53 -8.52
CA ASP A 273 -14.09 -11.27 -9.83
C ASP A 273 -13.01 -10.19 -9.79
N VAL A 274 -13.14 -9.21 -8.87
CA VAL A 274 -12.17 -8.10 -8.75
C VAL A 274 -11.05 -8.36 -7.74
N VAL A 275 -11.13 -9.47 -7.00
CA VAL A 275 -10.13 -9.80 -5.96
C VAL A 275 -8.80 -10.25 -6.58
N GLY A 276 -8.84 -10.83 -7.79
CA GLY A 276 -7.65 -11.25 -8.50
C GLY A 276 -7.42 -12.76 -8.50
N PHE A 277 -8.46 -13.56 -8.45
CA PHE A 277 -8.35 -15.01 -8.65
C PHE A 277 -7.98 -15.37 -10.10
N ALA A 278 -7.24 -16.47 -10.26
CA ALA A 278 -7.22 -17.17 -11.54
C ALA A 278 -8.62 -17.74 -11.83
N PRO A 279 -9.09 -17.76 -13.09
CA PRO A 279 -10.46 -18.19 -13.41
C PRO A 279 -10.82 -19.57 -12.85
N LYS A 280 -9.90 -20.53 -12.93
CA LYS A 280 -10.08 -21.90 -12.42
C LYS A 280 -10.22 -21.94 -10.89
N ASP A 281 -9.39 -21.19 -10.18
CA ASP A 281 -9.44 -21.14 -8.72
C ASP A 281 -10.66 -20.36 -8.22
N LEU A 282 -11.11 -19.34 -8.97
CA LEU A 282 -12.34 -18.62 -8.70
C LEU A 282 -13.56 -19.55 -8.74
N GLU A 283 -13.66 -20.38 -9.79
CA GLU A 283 -14.74 -21.36 -9.94
C GLU A 283 -14.74 -22.38 -8.78
N ARG A 284 -13.55 -22.88 -8.41
CA ARG A 284 -13.39 -23.81 -7.29
C ARG A 284 -13.76 -23.14 -5.97
N PHE A 285 -13.29 -21.93 -5.70
CA PHE A 285 -13.59 -21.20 -4.47
C PHE A 285 -15.09 -20.88 -4.36
N ARG A 286 -15.74 -20.48 -5.49
CA ARG A 286 -17.20 -20.27 -5.56
C ARG A 286 -18.01 -21.52 -5.24
N ARG A 287 -17.51 -22.71 -5.53
CA ARG A 287 -18.15 -23.95 -5.12
C ARG A 287 -18.12 -24.10 -3.59
N TYR A 288 -16.98 -23.90 -2.96
CA TYR A 288 -16.83 -24.08 -1.51
C TYR A 288 -17.58 -23.04 -0.67
N ILE A 289 -17.71 -21.81 -1.13
CA ILE A 289 -18.50 -20.81 -0.40
C ILE A 289 -20.02 -21.04 -0.48
N LYS A 290 -20.48 -21.93 -1.36
CA LYS A 290 -21.89 -22.31 -1.53
C LYS A 290 -22.23 -23.66 -0.91
N GLU A 291 -21.25 -24.33 -0.31
CA GLU A 291 -21.51 -25.58 0.42
C GLU A 291 -22.50 -25.33 1.57
N PRO A 292 -23.34 -26.30 1.91
CA PRO A 292 -24.35 -26.11 2.94
C PRO A 292 -23.75 -25.98 4.34
N TYR A 293 -22.61 -26.59 4.61
CA TYR A 293 -21.89 -26.54 5.88
C TYR A 293 -20.39 -26.80 5.69
N GLY A 294 -19.63 -26.64 6.75
CA GLY A 294 -18.20 -26.83 6.77
C GLY A 294 -17.45 -25.52 7.01
N MET A 295 -16.15 -25.53 6.80
CA MET A 295 -15.27 -24.39 7.11
C MET A 295 -14.47 -23.97 5.89
N VAL A 296 -14.61 -22.70 5.52
CA VAL A 296 -13.78 -21.99 4.52
C VAL A 296 -12.76 -21.14 5.27
N LEU A 297 -11.48 -21.45 5.10
CA LEU A 297 -10.40 -20.80 5.85
C LEU A 297 -9.55 -19.96 4.91
N VAL A 298 -9.34 -18.68 5.24
CA VAL A 298 -8.46 -17.79 4.48
C VAL A 298 -7.24 -17.43 5.34
N THR A 299 -6.04 -17.59 4.79
CA THR A 299 -4.79 -17.32 5.50
C THR A 299 -3.89 -16.35 4.78
N GLY A 300 -2.96 -15.77 5.49
CA GLY A 300 -1.97 -14.83 5.00
C GLY A 300 -1.57 -13.80 6.07
N PRO A 301 -0.51 -13.02 5.84
CA PRO A 301 -0.08 -11.98 6.77
C PRO A 301 -1.09 -10.85 6.87
N THR A 302 -0.85 -9.94 7.82
CA THR A 302 -1.60 -8.69 7.91
C THR A 302 -1.48 -7.90 6.60
N GLY A 303 -2.60 -7.36 6.12
CA GLY A 303 -2.62 -6.60 4.87
C GLY A 303 -2.63 -7.44 3.59
N SER A 304 -2.80 -8.78 3.66
CA SER A 304 -2.92 -9.63 2.45
C SER A 304 -4.29 -9.59 1.79
N GLY A 305 -5.26 -8.85 2.33
CA GLY A 305 -6.60 -8.70 1.76
C GLY A 305 -7.61 -9.77 2.17
N LYS A 306 -7.34 -10.55 3.24
CA LYS A 306 -8.24 -11.63 3.73
C LYS A 306 -9.67 -11.16 3.95
N THR A 307 -9.84 -10.07 4.69
CA THR A 307 -11.16 -9.48 4.97
C THR A 307 -11.88 -9.08 3.69
N THR A 308 -11.18 -8.49 2.73
CA THR A 308 -11.74 -8.12 1.43
C THR A 308 -12.29 -9.35 0.69
N THR A 309 -11.52 -10.43 0.66
CA THR A 309 -11.93 -11.69 0.00
C THR A 309 -13.13 -12.33 0.71
N LEU A 310 -13.11 -12.40 2.05
CA LEU A 310 -14.23 -12.95 2.82
C LEU A 310 -15.51 -12.11 2.66
N TYR A 311 -15.38 -10.79 2.66
CA TYR A 311 -16.52 -9.91 2.46
C TYR A 311 -17.07 -10.00 1.03
N ALA A 312 -16.21 -10.18 0.02
CA ALA A 312 -16.63 -10.46 -1.35
C ALA A 312 -17.40 -11.79 -1.43
N ALA A 313 -16.90 -12.82 -0.75
CA ALA A 313 -17.57 -14.12 -0.65
C ALA A 313 -18.94 -13.99 0.02
N LEU A 314 -19.03 -13.32 1.17
CA LEU A 314 -20.30 -13.09 1.87
C LEU A 314 -21.28 -12.28 1.03
N ASN A 315 -20.82 -11.25 0.31
CA ASN A 315 -21.67 -10.49 -0.60
C ASN A 315 -22.26 -11.32 -1.73
N GLU A 316 -21.49 -12.31 -2.24
CA GLU A 316 -21.92 -13.17 -3.33
C GLU A 316 -22.95 -14.23 -2.89
N ILE A 317 -22.86 -14.69 -1.62
CA ILE A 317 -23.71 -15.76 -1.10
C ILE A 317 -24.84 -15.29 -0.20
N LYS A 318 -24.93 -13.99 0.11
CA LYS A 318 -26.01 -13.46 0.94
C LYS A 318 -27.36 -13.56 0.21
N SER A 319 -28.37 -14.00 0.92
CA SER A 319 -29.75 -14.02 0.47
C SER A 319 -30.68 -13.52 1.58
N GLU A 320 -31.94 -13.29 1.28
CA GLU A 320 -32.95 -12.94 2.31
C GLU A 320 -33.36 -14.16 3.15
N GLU A 321 -33.08 -15.36 2.66
CA GLU A 321 -33.40 -16.62 3.30
C GLU A 321 -32.32 -17.06 4.31
N ASP A 322 -31.11 -16.52 4.22
CA ASP A 322 -29.97 -16.90 5.04
C ASP A 322 -29.64 -15.87 6.11
N LYS A 323 -29.48 -16.30 7.34
CA LYS A 323 -29.01 -15.49 8.44
C LYS A 323 -27.49 -15.55 8.57
N ILE A 324 -26.82 -14.49 8.17
CA ILE A 324 -25.37 -14.36 8.25
C ILE A 324 -24.99 -13.49 9.45
N ILE A 325 -24.16 -14.02 10.34
CA ILE A 325 -23.66 -13.29 11.51
C ILE A 325 -22.15 -13.32 11.53
N THR A 326 -21.51 -12.18 11.81
CA THR A 326 -20.05 -12.09 11.95
C THR A 326 -19.65 -11.66 13.34
N ILE A 327 -18.44 -12.07 13.76
CA ILE A 327 -17.75 -11.54 14.95
C ILE A 327 -16.33 -11.15 14.55
N GLU A 328 -15.93 -9.88 14.78
CA GLU A 328 -14.74 -9.28 14.20
C GLU A 328 -14.01 -8.35 15.18
N ASP A 329 -12.69 -8.20 15.03
CA ASP A 329 -11.83 -7.34 15.87
C ASP A 329 -10.92 -6.43 15.03
N PRO A 330 -11.45 -5.25 14.63
CA PRO A 330 -12.84 -4.81 14.65
C PRO A 330 -13.58 -5.10 13.33
N VAL A 331 -14.86 -4.74 13.27
CA VAL A 331 -15.60 -4.62 11.99
C VAL A 331 -14.95 -3.51 11.16
N GLU A 332 -14.45 -3.86 9.98
CA GLU A 332 -13.76 -2.90 9.11
C GLU A 332 -14.74 -1.96 8.41
N TYR A 333 -15.85 -2.48 7.90
CA TYR A 333 -16.98 -1.72 7.33
C TYR A 333 -18.26 -2.54 7.39
N GLN A 334 -19.39 -1.85 7.33
CA GLN A 334 -20.70 -2.47 7.43
C GLN A 334 -21.13 -3.09 6.10
N ILE A 335 -21.64 -4.31 6.15
CA ILE A 335 -22.24 -5.00 5.01
C ILE A 335 -23.75 -5.02 5.21
N ARG A 336 -24.49 -4.43 4.28
CA ARG A 336 -25.94 -4.41 4.35
C ARG A 336 -26.52 -5.83 4.27
N GLY A 337 -27.41 -6.15 5.20
CA GLY A 337 -28.05 -7.47 5.27
C GLY A 337 -27.25 -8.52 6.07
N ILE A 338 -26.16 -8.14 6.74
CA ILE A 338 -25.36 -9.03 7.60
C ILE A 338 -25.32 -8.44 9.01
N THR A 339 -25.51 -9.29 10.02
CA THR A 339 -25.37 -8.89 11.43
C THR A 339 -23.89 -8.98 11.85
N GLN A 340 -23.26 -7.85 12.11
CA GLN A 340 -21.83 -7.78 12.44
C GLN A 340 -21.62 -7.37 13.89
N ILE A 341 -20.87 -8.18 14.65
CA ILE A 341 -20.61 -8.00 16.08
C ILE A 341 -19.14 -7.62 16.28
N PRO A 342 -18.84 -6.42 16.81
CA PRO A 342 -17.47 -6.07 17.17
C PRO A 342 -17.06 -6.73 18.49
N VAL A 343 -15.87 -7.31 18.54
CA VAL A 343 -15.24 -7.77 19.79
C VAL A 343 -15.00 -6.57 20.72
N ASN A 344 -15.18 -6.78 22.01
CA ASN A 344 -14.90 -5.80 23.06
C ASN A 344 -14.33 -6.50 24.30
N GLU A 345 -13.03 -6.74 24.28
CA GLU A 345 -12.34 -7.46 25.38
C GLU A 345 -12.47 -6.73 26.71
N LYS A 346 -12.47 -5.39 26.71
CA LYS A 346 -12.65 -4.58 27.93
C LYS A 346 -13.99 -4.84 28.63
N LYS A 347 -15.03 -5.20 27.86
CA LYS A 347 -16.36 -5.58 28.38
C LYS A 347 -16.55 -7.10 28.43
N GLY A 348 -15.50 -7.90 28.22
CA GLY A 348 -15.52 -9.36 28.24
C GLY A 348 -16.24 -9.99 27.04
N LEU A 349 -16.47 -9.25 25.93
CA LEU A 349 -16.98 -9.80 24.68
C LEU A 349 -15.80 -10.26 23.83
N THR A 350 -15.33 -11.49 24.06
CA THR A 350 -14.27 -12.15 23.29
C THR A 350 -14.83 -12.89 22.08
N PHE A 351 -13.97 -13.35 21.17
CA PHE A 351 -14.37 -14.21 20.04
C PHE A 351 -15.14 -15.45 20.51
N ALA A 352 -14.61 -16.21 21.47
CA ALA A 352 -15.23 -17.42 21.98
C ALA A 352 -16.61 -17.15 22.60
N ARG A 353 -16.73 -16.11 23.44
CA ARG A 353 -18.00 -15.74 24.09
C ARG A 353 -19.03 -15.27 23.05
N GLY A 354 -18.63 -14.44 22.10
CA GLY A 354 -19.50 -13.96 21.03
C GLY A 354 -19.98 -15.09 20.13
N LEU A 355 -19.08 -16.00 19.72
CA LEU A 355 -19.42 -17.14 18.88
C LEU A 355 -20.42 -18.09 19.56
N ARG A 356 -20.27 -18.36 20.86
CA ARG A 356 -21.30 -19.12 21.64
C ARG A 356 -22.66 -18.42 21.66
N SER A 357 -22.68 -17.10 21.68
CA SER A 357 -23.93 -16.36 21.61
C SER A 357 -24.54 -16.43 20.21
N ILE A 358 -23.72 -16.29 19.15
CA ILE A 358 -24.15 -16.38 17.76
C ILE A 358 -24.88 -17.70 17.50
N LEU A 359 -24.37 -18.83 17.99
CA LEU A 359 -24.99 -20.15 17.82
C LEU A 359 -26.40 -20.29 18.46
N ARG A 360 -26.80 -19.38 19.35
CA ARG A 360 -28.16 -19.31 19.91
C ARG A 360 -29.07 -18.34 19.15
N HIS A 361 -28.54 -17.70 18.11
CA HIS A 361 -29.28 -16.77 17.28
C HIS A 361 -29.69 -17.35 15.92
N ASP A 362 -29.69 -18.69 15.79
CA ASP A 362 -30.10 -19.42 14.59
C ASP A 362 -29.41 -18.91 13.31
N PRO A 363 -28.07 -18.95 13.24
CA PRO A 363 -27.34 -18.54 12.05
C PRO A 363 -27.25 -19.68 11.03
N ASP A 364 -27.29 -19.37 9.73
CA ASP A 364 -26.95 -20.33 8.66
C ASP A 364 -25.45 -20.25 8.34
N LYS A 365 -24.92 -19.01 8.31
CA LYS A 365 -23.52 -18.75 7.98
C LYS A 365 -22.86 -17.85 9.02
N ILE A 366 -21.64 -18.17 9.39
CA ILE A 366 -20.90 -17.48 10.46
C ILE A 366 -19.55 -17.04 9.91
N LEU A 367 -19.17 -15.76 10.13
CA LEU A 367 -17.80 -15.33 9.97
C LEU A 367 -17.16 -15.08 11.33
N VAL A 368 -16.09 -15.82 11.63
CA VAL A 368 -15.20 -15.56 12.76
C VAL A 368 -13.98 -14.83 12.21
N GLY A 369 -13.80 -13.56 12.54
CA GLY A 369 -12.79 -12.68 11.96
C GLY A 369 -11.40 -13.33 11.94
N GLU A 370 -11.00 -13.90 13.05
CA GLU A 370 -9.79 -14.73 13.16
C GLU A 370 -9.85 -15.73 14.31
N ILE A 371 -9.12 -16.84 14.17
CA ILE A 371 -8.91 -17.83 15.23
C ILE A 371 -7.50 -17.64 15.81
N ARG A 372 -7.43 -17.24 17.08
CA ARG A 372 -6.17 -17.02 17.81
C ARG A 372 -5.90 -18.07 18.88
N ASP A 373 -6.93 -18.73 19.41
CA ASP A 373 -6.88 -19.62 20.57
C ASP A 373 -7.67 -20.91 20.35
N ALA A 374 -7.36 -21.91 21.19
CA ALA A 374 -7.97 -23.24 21.12
C ALA A 374 -9.48 -23.23 21.35
N GLU A 375 -9.96 -22.37 22.24
CA GLU A 375 -11.38 -22.30 22.58
C GLU A 375 -12.22 -21.82 21.39
N THR A 376 -11.81 -20.73 20.76
CA THR A 376 -12.45 -20.21 19.55
C THR A 376 -12.38 -21.23 18.42
N ALA A 377 -11.23 -21.89 18.23
CA ALA A 377 -11.03 -22.94 17.23
C ALA A 377 -12.03 -24.09 17.42
N GLN A 378 -12.14 -24.61 18.64
CA GLN A 378 -13.02 -25.75 18.92
C GLN A 378 -14.50 -25.42 18.69
N ILE A 379 -14.94 -24.19 19.05
CA ILE A 379 -16.33 -23.77 18.86
C ILE A 379 -16.61 -23.61 17.35
N ALA A 380 -15.69 -23.00 16.60
CA ALA A 380 -15.84 -22.79 15.16
C ALA A 380 -15.89 -24.14 14.39
N ILE A 381 -15.02 -25.08 14.74
CA ILE A 381 -14.98 -26.42 14.16
C ILE A 381 -16.29 -27.17 14.46
N ASN A 382 -16.72 -27.18 15.73
CA ASN A 382 -17.98 -27.84 16.11
C ASN A 382 -19.18 -27.22 15.37
N SER A 383 -19.19 -25.89 15.18
CA SER A 383 -20.24 -25.22 14.41
C SER A 383 -20.28 -25.70 12.96
N ALA A 384 -19.10 -25.83 12.33
CA ALA A 384 -18.98 -26.35 10.96
C ALA A 384 -19.46 -27.81 10.85
N LEU A 385 -19.17 -28.65 11.86
CA LEU A 385 -19.59 -30.05 11.89
C LEU A 385 -21.09 -30.22 12.18
N THR A 386 -21.73 -29.21 12.80
CA THR A 386 -23.16 -29.27 13.21
C THR A 386 -24.09 -28.55 12.22
N GLY A 387 -23.64 -28.27 11.01
CA GLY A 387 -24.49 -27.81 9.92
C GLY A 387 -24.37 -26.34 9.52
N HIS A 388 -23.39 -25.60 10.07
CA HIS A 388 -23.17 -24.20 9.73
C HIS A 388 -22.04 -24.05 8.71
N LEU A 389 -22.14 -23.11 7.79
CA LEU A 389 -21.01 -22.70 6.95
C LEU A 389 -20.19 -21.62 7.67
N VAL A 390 -18.99 -21.98 8.09
CA VAL A 390 -18.10 -21.12 8.88
C VAL A 390 -16.99 -20.55 8.02
N PHE A 391 -16.87 -19.24 7.97
CA PHE A 391 -15.76 -18.52 7.38
C PHE A 391 -14.82 -18.03 8.47
N THR A 392 -13.52 -18.17 8.27
CA THR A 392 -12.56 -17.68 9.27
C THR A 392 -11.20 -17.36 8.68
N THR A 393 -10.36 -16.67 9.45
CA THR A 393 -8.96 -16.46 9.10
C THR A 393 -8.02 -16.99 10.19
N VAL A 394 -6.81 -17.32 9.76
CA VAL A 394 -5.67 -17.55 10.64
C VAL A 394 -4.43 -16.88 10.04
N HIS A 395 -3.45 -16.59 10.88
CA HIS A 395 -2.17 -16.08 10.42
C HIS A 395 -1.19 -17.23 10.18
N ALA A 396 -1.07 -17.68 8.93
CA ALA A 396 -0.05 -18.62 8.46
C ALA A 396 0.49 -18.18 7.10
N ASN A 397 1.65 -18.71 6.70
CA ASN A 397 2.34 -18.26 5.49
C ASN A 397 1.84 -18.96 4.22
N ASN A 398 1.36 -20.16 4.33
CA ASN A 398 0.83 -20.98 3.24
C ASN A 398 -0.23 -21.94 3.78
N VAL A 399 -0.87 -22.70 2.90
CA VAL A 399 -1.97 -23.61 3.26
C VAL A 399 -1.52 -24.74 4.17
N VAL A 400 -0.28 -25.24 4.04
CA VAL A 400 0.23 -26.35 4.88
C VAL A 400 0.55 -25.87 6.28
N ASP A 401 1.07 -24.65 6.46
CA ASP A 401 1.36 -24.08 7.78
C ASP A 401 0.11 -23.91 8.65
N VAL A 402 -1.07 -23.75 8.03
CA VAL A 402 -2.36 -23.69 8.73
C VAL A 402 -2.59 -24.95 9.57
N LEU A 403 -2.30 -26.12 9.01
CA LEU A 403 -2.48 -27.41 9.67
C LEU A 403 -1.63 -27.50 10.94
N GLY A 404 -0.33 -27.15 10.83
CA GLY A 404 0.57 -27.09 11.96
C GLY A 404 0.08 -26.12 13.05
N ARG A 405 -0.54 -25.02 12.67
CA ARG A 405 -1.06 -24.03 13.62
C ARG A 405 -2.24 -24.56 14.42
N PHE A 406 -3.19 -25.25 13.80
CA PHE A 406 -4.31 -25.87 14.52
C PHE A 406 -3.84 -27.01 15.43
N LEU A 407 -2.89 -27.84 15.00
CA LEU A 407 -2.27 -28.86 15.83
C LEU A 407 -1.59 -28.25 17.07
N ASN A 408 -0.85 -27.15 16.90
CA ASN A 408 -0.20 -26.44 17.99
C ASN A 408 -1.19 -25.80 18.99
N MET A 409 -2.39 -25.44 18.53
CA MET A 409 -3.49 -25.01 19.41
C MET A 409 -4.17 -26.16 20.16
N GLY A 410 -3.75 -27.41 19.97
CA GLY A 410 -4.34 -28.57 20.64
C GLY A 410 -5.67 -29.03 20.05
N VAL A 411 -5.96 -28.65 18.80
CA VAL A 411 -7.17 -29.11 18.11
C VAL A 411 -6.96 -30.52 17.60
N GLU A 412 -7.96 -31.38 17.82
CA GLU A 412 -7.96 -32.77 17.33
C GLU A 412 -7.97 -32.78 15.78
N PRO A 413 -6.96 -33.43 15.14
CA PRO A 413 -6.83 -33.43 13.68
C PRO A 413 -8.09 -33.94 12.97
N TYR A 414 -8.73 -34.96 13.48
CA TYR A 414 -9.92 -35.54 12.89
C TYR A 414 -11.06 -34.54 12.78
N ASN A 415 -11.37 -33.81 13.86
CA ASN A 415 -12.44 -32.82 13.87
C ASN A 415 -12.14 -31.66 12.91
N PHE A 416 -10.90 -31.18 12.92
CA PHE A 416 -10.47 -30.08 12.05
C PHE A 416 -10.53 -30.46 10.56
N VAL A 417 -9.95 -31.61 10.19
CA VAL A 417 -9.93 -32.09 8.80
C VAL A 417 -11.34 -32.37 8.30
N SER A 418 -12.22 -32.92 9.16
CA SER A 418 -13.62 -33.20 8.81
C SER A 418 -14.46 -31.93 8.60
N ALA A 419 -14.15 -30.88 9.32
CA ALA A 419 -14.84 -29.59 9.20
C ALA A 419 -14.41 -28.77 7.98
N LEU A 420 -13.17 -28.95 7.50
CA LEU A 420 -12.63 -28.12 6.43
C LEU A 420 -13.16 -28.47 5.04
N ASN A 421 -13.61 -27.45 4.31
CA ASN A 421 -13.94 -27.52 2.89
C ASN A 421 -12.72 -27.13 2.03
N CYS A 422 -12.13 -25.99 2.32
CA CYS A 422 -10.91 -25.53 1.64
C CYS A 422 -10.07 -24.58 2.50
N ILE A 423 -8.80 -24.43 2.13
CA ILE A 423 -7.89 -23.42 2.68
C ILE A 423 -7.38 -22.55 1.52
N LEU A 424 -7.56 -21.24 1.64
CA LEU A 424 -7.08 -20.23 0.69
C LEU A 424 -5.95 -19.42 1.33
N ALA A 425 -4.73 -19.54 0.83
CA ALA A 425 -3.67 -18.61 1.21
C ALA A 425 -3.55 -17.48 0.19
N GLN A 426 -3.32 -16.27 0.70
CA GLN A 426 -3.38 -15.04 -0.10
C GLN A 426 -2.25 -14.07 0.22
N ARG A 427 -1.72 -13.41 -0.82
CA ARG A 427 -0.80 -12.27 -0.76
C ARG A 427 -1.28 -11.17 -1.69
N LEU A 428 -0.81 -9.95 -1.48
CA LEU A 428 -1.01 -8.85 -2.42
C LEU A 428 0.29 -8.49 -3.11
N VAL A 429 0.21 -8.25 -4.41
CA VAL A 429 1.27 -7.68 -5.26
C VAL A 429 0.79 -6.35 -5.81
N ARG A 430 1.70 -5.38 -5.99
CA ARG A 430 1.35 -4.09 -6.60
C ARG A 430 1.18 -4.26 -8.10
N GLN A 431 0.23 -3.54 -8.66
CA GLN A 431 -0.01 -3.51 -10.10
C GLN A 431 0.88 -2.46 -10.77
N ILE A 432 1.41 -2.78 -11.94
CA ILE A 432 2.17 -1.85 -12.77
C ILE A 432 1.28 -0.65 -13.11
N CYS A 433 1.81 0.55 -12.98
CA CYS A 433 1.07 1.76 -13.30
C CYS A 433 0.80 1.83 -14.81
N PRO A 434 -0.47 1.90 -15.26
CA PRO A 434 -0.80 1.91 -16.68
C PRO A 434 -0.34 3.20 -17.41
N PHE A 435 -0.07 4.28 -16.66
CA PHE A 435 0.30 5.58 -17.22
C PHE A 435 1.81 5.73 -17.51
N CYS A 436 2.64 4.84 -16.95
CA CYS A 436 4.09 4.92 -17.14
C CYS A 436 4.75 3.55 -17.40
N VAL A 437 3.97 2.63 -17.93
CA VAL A 437 4.44 1.28 -18.28
C VAL A 437 5.45 1.34 -19.43
N ARG A 438 6.52 0.51 -19.32
CA ARG A 438 7.49 0.28 -20.39
C ARG A 438 7.87 -1.19 -20.47
N ASP A 439 8.39 -1.60 -21.60
CA ASP A 439 8.95 -2.91 -21.80
C ASP A 439 10.35 -3.01 -21.16
N VAL A 440 10.65 -4.17 -20.60
CA VAL A 440 11.93 -4.48 -19.94
C VAL A 440 12.42 -5.82 -20.44
N PHE A 441 13.74 -5.95 -20.61
CA PHE A 441 14.38 -7.19 -21.04
C PHE A 441 15.21 -7.74 -19.89
N TYR A 442 15.09 -9.04 -19.64
CA TYR A 442 15.90 -9.79 -18.70
C TYR A 442 16.86 -10.68 -19.48
N THR A 443 18.09 -10.76 -19.02
CA THR A 443 19.06 -11.74 -19.50
C THR A 443 18.72 -13.14 -19.01
N ASP A 444 19.22 -14.18 -19.69
CA ASP A 444 19.02 -15.57 -19.25
C ASP A 444 19.49 -15.79 -17.82
N ALA A 445 20.62 -15.19 -17.44
CA ALA A 445 21.16 -15.25 -16.08
C ALA A 445 20.21 -14.65 -15.05
N GLU A 446 19.58 -13.51 -15.35
CA GLU A 446 18.57 -12.89 -14.47
C GLU A 446 17.31 -13.73 -14.38
N LEU A 447 16.88 -14.37 -15.46
CA LEU A 447 15.74 -15.29 -15.44
C LEU A 447 16.02 -16.49 -14.55
N TYR A 448 17.18 -17.13 -14.69
CA TYR A 448 17.62 -18.23 -13.81
C TYR A 448 17.69 -17.81 -12.34
N GLN A 449 18.21 -16.62 -12.03
CA GLN A 449 18.23 -16.09 -10.67
C GLN A 449 16.82 -15.91 -10.08
N ASN A 450 15.81 -15.69 -10.92
CA ASN A 450 14.41 -15.61 -10.55
C ASN A 450 13.69 -16.96 -10.56
N GLY A 451 14.40 -18.08 -10.79
CA GLY A 451 13.84 -19.43 -10.85
C GLY A 451 13.00 -19.67 -12.10
N LEU A 452 13.34 -19.01 -13.20
CA LEU A 452 12.63 -19.11 -14.49
C LEU A 452 13.54 -19.75 -15.54
N GLU A 453 12.98 -20.67 -16.31
CA GLU A 453 13.65 -21.24 -17.47
C GLU A 453 13.56 -20.29 -18.66
N PRO A 454 14.68 -19.77 -19.21
CA PRO A 454 14.67 -18.75 -20.28
C PRO A 454 13.85 -19.17 -21.51
N GLU A 455 13.87 -20.46 -21.88
CA GLU A 455 13.12 -20.95 -23.04
C GLU A 455 11.60 -20.80 -22.89
N GLU A 456 11.06 -20.91 -21.65
CA GLU A 456 9.63 -20.73 -21.37
C GLU A 456 9.19 -19.26 -21.47
N TRP A 457 10.14 -18.33 -21.30
CA TRP A 457 9.90 -16.88 -21.26
C TRP A 457 10.48 -16.14 -22.46
N LYS A 458 11.04 -16.82 -23.41
CA LYS A 458 11.72 -16.25 -24.58
C LYS A 458 10.86 -15.26 -25.39
N ASN A 459 9.57 -15.54 -25.49
CA ASN A 459 8.61 -14.71 -26.25
C ASN A 459 7.82 -13.75 -25.36
N HIS A 460 8.11 -13.72 -24.06
CA HIS A 460 7.40 -12.85 -23.13
C HIS A 460 8.08 -11.49 -23.04
N VAL A 461 7.29 -10.43 -23.23
CA VAL A 461 7.73 -9.04 -23.02
C VAL A 461 7.37 -8.64 -21.59
N PHE A 462 8.39 -8.56 -20.74
CA PHE A 462 8.21 -8.08 -19.38
C PHE A 462 7.94 -6.58 -19.36
N ARG A 463 7.19 -6.13 -18.38
CA ARG A 463 6.83 -4.73 -18.20
C ARG A 463 7.10 -4.24 -16.79
N GLU A 464 7.48 -2.97 -16.67
CA GLU A 464 7.56 -2.26 -15.39
C GLU A 464 7.16 -0.79 -15.56
N GLY A 465 6.82 -0.13 -14.45
CA GLY A 465 6.50 1.29 -14.44
C GLY A 465 7.72 2.15 -14.17
N LEU A 466 7.94 3.18 -14.98
CA LEU A 466 9.02 4.18 -14.80
C LEU A 466 8.84 5.05 -13.56
N GLY A 467 7.60 5.28 -13.17
CA GLY A 467 7.21 6.29 -12.20
C GLY A 467 6.71 7.57 -12.90
N CYS A 468 5.53 8.03 -12.50
CA CYS A 468 4.90 9.25 -13.00
C CYS A 468 4.10 9.91 -11.87
N ILE A 469 3.52 11.08 -12.12
CA ILE A 469 2.67 11.82 -11.17
C ILE A 469 1.53 10.93 -10.67
N GLU A 470 0.85 10.21 -11.58
CA GLU A 470 -0.29 9.34 -11.25
C GLU A 470 0.02 8.22 -10.25
N CYS A 471 1.25 7.71 -10.22
CA CYS A 471 1.69 6.70 -9.27
C CYS A 471 2.62 7.25 -8.18
N GLY A 472 2.77 8.58 -8.08
CA GLY A 472 3.68 9.22 -7.13
C GLY A 472 5.14 8.80 -7.29
N GLY A 473 5.57 8.53 -8.53
CA GLY A 473 6.95 8.15 -8.86
C GLY A 473 7.29 6.69 -8.60
N THR A 474 6.37 5.86 -8.11
CA THR A 474 6.65 4.47 -7.69
C THR A 474 6.68 3.47 -8.83
N GLY A 475 6.09 3.78 -9.99
CA GLY A 475 5.87 2.83 -11.07
C GLY A 475 4.70 1.85 -10.84
N PHE A 476 4.00 1.94 -9.70
CA PHE A 476 2.89 1.05 -9.32
C PHE A 476 1.65 1.84 -8.92
N LYS A 477 0.46 1.33 -9.27
CA LYS A 477 -0.83 1.91 -8.88
C LYS A 477 -1.86 0.82 -8.65
N GLY A 478 -2.27 0.65 -7.39
CA GLY A 478 -3.18 -0.41 -6.97
C GLY A 478 -2.50 -1.75 -6.67
N ARG A 479 -3.31 -2.73 -6.27
CA ARG A 479 -2.86 -4.06 -5.86
C ARG A 479 -3.73 -5.14 -6.48
N SER A 480 -3.17 -6.33 -6.69
CA SER A 480 -3.88 -7.55 -7.08
C SER A 480 -3.53 -8.65 -6.10
N ALA A 481 -4.44 -9.56 -5.83
CA ALA A 481 -4.13 -10.72 -5.02
C ALA A 481 -3.56 -11.86 -5.87
N ILE A 482 -2.70 -12.65 -5.23
CA ILE A 482 -2.25 -13.97 -5.66
C ILE A 482 -2.72 -14.99 -4.64
N HIS A 483 -3.07 -16.17 -5.11
CA HIS A 483 -3.74 -17.18 -4.31
C HIS A 483 -3.08 -18.54 -4.46
N GLU A 484 -3.20 -19.36 -3.41
CA GLU A 484 -3.09 -20.81 -3.50
C GLU A 484 -4.30 -21.41 -2.78
N LEU A 485 -5.02 -22.29 -3.45
CA LEU A 485 -6.25 -22.91 -2.95
C LEU A 485 -6.02 -24.40 -2.76
N LEU A 486 -6.02 -24.85 -1.50
CA LEU A 486 -6.00 -26.26 -1.15
C LEU A 486 -7.44 -26.77 -1.00
N GLU A 487 -7.81 -27.70 -1.85
CA GLU A 487 -9.06 -28.46 -1.76
C GLU A 487 -8.82 -29.68 -0.84
N LEU A 488 -9.75 -29.93 0.06
CA LEU A 488 -9.69 -31.08 0.98
C LEU A 488 -10.43 -32.28 0.36
N ASP A 489 -9.77 -32.94 -0.62
CA ASP A 489 -10.27 -34.23 -1.11
C ASP A 489 -9.96 -35.39 -0.13
N ASP A 490 -10.45 -36.57 -0.41
CA ASP A 490 -10.31 -37.73 0.47
C ASP A 490 -8.84 -38.12 0.67
N ASP A 491 -8.04 -38.08 -0.38
CA ASP A 491 -6.59 -38.41 -0.32
C ASP A 491 -5.85 -37.43 0.59
N ILE A 492 -6.10 -36.11 0.42
CA ILE A 492 -5.49 -35.06 1.27
C ILE A 492 -5.96 -35.22 2.72
N ARG A 493 -7.25 -35.53 2.94
CA ARG A 493 -7.79 -35.79 4.29
C ARG A 493 -7.09 -36.98 4.95
N GLU A 494 -6.94 -38.10 4.26
CA GLU A 494 -6.24 -39.29 4.78
C GLU A 494 -4.78 -38.98 5.10
N MET A 495 -4.06 -38.26 4.22
CA MET A 495 -2.68 -37.84 4.48
C MET A 495 -2.55 -36.98 5.72
N LEU A 496 -3.48 -36.04 5.92
CA LEU A 496 -3.53 -35.18 7.09
C LEU A 496 -3.77 -35.97 8.38
N LEU A 497 -4.75 -36.88 8.36
CA LEU A 497 -5.05 -37.75 9.49
C LEU A 497 -3.89 -38.69 9.83
N ALA A 498 -3.18 -39.18 8.80
CA ALA A 498 -1.97 -39.97 8.95
C ALA A 498 -0.73 -39.15 9.36
N LYS A 499 -0.88 -37.82 9.57
CA LYS A 499 0.19 -36.88 9.92
C LYS A 499 1.39 -36.96 8.96
N LYS A 500 1.12 -37.08 7.66
CA LYS A 500 2.15 -37.11 6.61
C LYS A 500 2.93 -35.79 6.59
N PRO A 501 4.22 -35.84 6.20
CA PRO A 501 5.04 -34.64 6.03
C PRO A 501 4.38 -33.63 5.08
N GLY A 502 4.50 -32.34 5.37
CA GLY A 502 3.94 -31.29 4.54
C GLY A 502 4.44 -31.30 3.08
N SER A 503 5.64 -31.82 2.84
CA SER A 503 6.20 -32.02 1.49
C SER A 503 5.41 -33.02 0.66
N GLU A 504 4.95 -34.13 1.29
CA GLU A 504 4.12 -35.15 0.61
C GLU A 504 2.74 -34.57 0.29
N ILE A 505 2.14 -33.84 1.23
CA ILE A 505 0.85 -33.15 1.04
C ILE A 505 0.95 -32.14 -0.11
N ARG A 506 2.02 -31.32 -0.13
CA ARG A 506 2.27 -30.39 -1.23
C ARG A 506 2.39 -31.07 -2.58
N LYS A 507 3.13 -32.20 -2.64
CA LYS A 507 3.29 -32.97 -3.86
C LYS A 507 1.92 -33.48 -4.35
N LYS A 508 1.13 -34.08 -3.46
CA LYS A 508 -0.21 -34.57 -3.82
C LYS A 508 -1.13 -33.44 -4.28
N ALA A 509 -1.14 -32.30 -3.57
CA ALA A 509 -1.93 -31.14 -3.97
C ALA A 509 -1.53 -30.62 -5.37
N LYS A 510 -0.22 -30.62 -5.69
CA LYS A 510 0.27 -30.28 -7.02
C LYS A 510 -0.20 -31.26 -8.09
N ASP A 511 -0.14 -32.56 -7.80
CA ASP A 511 -0.60 -33.62 -8.72
C ASP A 511 -2.11 -33.48 -8.98
N ASN A 512 -2.89 -33.00 -8.00
CA ASN A 512 -4.31 -32.67 -8.13
C ASN A 512 -4.57 -31.32 -8.85
N GLY A 513 -3.50 -30.64 -9.31
CA GLY A 513 -3.58 -29.40 -10.10
C GLY A 513 -3.73 -28.14 -9.28
N MET A 514 -3.29 -28.14 -8.02
CA MET A 514 -3.17 -26.93 -7.20
C MET A 514 -2.03 -26.05 -7.72
N ALA A 515 -2.31 -24.76 -7.96
CA ALA A 515 -1.29 -23.75 -8.17
C ALA A 515 -0.84 -23.18 -6.82
N PHE A 516 0.48 -23.07 -6.61
CA PHE A 516 1.02 -22.42 -5.42
C PHE A 516 1.11 -20.91 -5.59
N LEU A 517 1.36 -20.19 -4.48
CA LEU A 517 1.47 -18.72 -4.50
C LEU A 517 2.48 -18.23 -5.56
N ARG A 518 3.59 -18.94 -5.76
CA ARG A 518 4.59 -18.58 -6.78
C ARG A 518 4.05 -18.76 -8.19
N ASP A 519 3.33 -19.83 -8.46
CA ASP A 519 2.71 -20.11 -9.77
C ASP A 519 1.68 -19.02 -10.11
N SER A 520 0.77 -18.72 -9.16
CA SER A 520 -0.21 -17.64 -9.28
C SER A 520 0.45 -16.27 -9.49
N ALA A 521 1.57 -16.01 -8.81
CA ALA A 521 2.33 -14.78 -8.98
C ALA A 521 2.97 -14.67 -10.38
N LEU A 522 3.50 -15.76 -10.91
CA LEU A 522 4.08 -15.81 -12.26
C LEU A 522 3.03 -15.62 -13.35
N GLU A 523 1.80 -16.12 -13.15
CA GLU A 523 0.67 -15.81 -14.04
C GLU A 523 0.40 -14.30 -14.10
N ARG A 524 0.44 -13.60 -12.94
CA ARG A 524 0.30 -12.13 -12.91
C ARG A 524 1.43 -11.40 -13.64
N VAL A 525 2.64 -11.98 -13.66
CA VAL A 525 3.75 -11.43 -14.45
C VAL A 525 3.49 -11.67 -15.95
N ARG A 526 3.03 -12.87 -16.35
CA ARG A 526 2.64 -13.18 -17.74
C ARG A 526 1.54 -12.26 -18.25
N ASP A 527 0.58 -11.92 -17.40
CA ASP A 527 -0.50 -10.97 -17.72
C ASP A 527 -0.03 -9.50 -17.69
N ASN A 528 1.25 -9.24 -17.41
CA ASN A 528 1.80 -7.89 -17.24
C ASN A 528 1.09 -7.03 -16.19
N ILE A 529 0.52 -7.67 -15.16
CA ILE A 529 -0.14 -7.01 -14.03
C ILE A 529 0.90 -6.53 -13.01
N THR A 530 1.96 -7.32 -12.80
CA THR A 530 3.03 -7.04 -11.82
C THR A 530 4.41 -7.38 -12.38
N THR A 531 5.45 -7.16 -11.57
CA THR A 531 6.84 -7.39 -11.98
C THR A 531 7.47 -8.57 -11.23
N LEU A 532 8.55 -9.17 -11.78
CA LEU A 532 9.34 -10.19 -11.08
C LEU A 532 9.88 -9.68 -9.75
N LYS A 533 10.35 -8.43 -9.71
CA LYS A 533 10.85 -7.77 -8.49
C LYS A 533 9.78 -7.70 -7.38
N GLU A 534 8.53 -7.50 -7.76
CA GLU A 534 7.42 -7.39 -6.80
C GLU A 534 7.02 -8.75 -6.26
N ILE A 535 6.89 -9.78 -7.11
CA ILE A 535 6.53 -11.13 -6.65
C ILE A 535 7.61 -11.75 -5.77
N ASN A 536 8.89 -11.43 -5.97
CA ASN A 536 10.01 -11.92 -5.15
C ASN A 536 9.98 -11.37 -3.72
N LYS A 537 9.25 -10.28 -3.46
CA LYS A 537 9.07 -9.76 -2.09
C LYS A 537 8.07 -10.57 -1.27
N VAL A 538 7.18 -11.29 -1.93
CA VAL A 538 6.02 -11.94 -1.28
C VAL A 538 5.97 -13.45 -1.51
N THR A 539 6.81 -13.99 -2.39
CA THR A 539 6.93 -15.43 -2.67
C THR A 539 8.39 -15.87 -2.63
N PHE A 540 8.64 -17.11 -2.27
CA PHE A 540 9.98 -17.70 -2.33
C PHE A 540 10.32 -18.14 -3.75
N ILE A 541 11.59 -17.97 -4.12
CA ILE A 541 12.15 -18.54 -5.34
C ILE A 541 12.49 -19.99 -4.98
N GLU A 542 11.82 -20.96 -5.59
CA GLU A 542 12.16 -22.37 -5.44
C GLU A 542 13.46 -22.63 -6.22
N ALA A 543 14.55 -22.99 -5.51
CA ALA A 543 15.79 -23.36 -6.14
C ALA A 543 15.60 -24.73 -6.85
N GLY A 544 15.73 -24.76 -8.19
CA GLY A 544 15.72 -25.98 -9.00
C GLY A 544 14.32 -26.52 -9.32
N ARG A 545 13.66 -25.92 -10.27
CA ARG A 545 12.76 -26.66 -11.16
C ARG A 545 13.52 -27.14 -12.37
#